data_711352e787a864565c6ea848755b0289
#
_entry.id   711352e787a864565c6ea848755b0289
#
_cell.length_a   1.000
_cell.length_b   1.000
_cell.length_c   1.000
_cell.angle_alpha   90.00
_cell.angle_beta   90.00
_cell.angle_gamma   90.00
#
_symmetry.space_group_name_H-M   'P 1'
#
loop_
_entity.id
_entity.type
_entity.pdbx_description
1 polymer ?
#
loop_
_entity_poly.entity_id
_entity_poly.type
_entity_poly.pdbx_seq_one_letter_code
_entity_poly.pdbx_strand_id
1 'polypeptide(L)'
;KKSFDFEYTQSANDPMFLHFRIMSENKVIYDKIGEYINDYLNKNSDYLLETKYNYKNPDKDQLYLEKLSNFKKKFIIMVNTLYNSTLENSKLGNHVNLRSGGENMKLLRYEEVVASGSNNSLLLDESKRMLIMVLPNITTSLDNHDALLPLQNGCQFVGMKLQNHDNNLIGYLTQFKNYGGYSFILKPFKLRKDIIPAEPELDDSQLHNQRPYKIGGTIT
;
A
#
# COMPACT_ATOMS: atom_id res chain seq x y z
N LYS A 1 15.71 14.41 -3.62
CA LYS A 1 16.90 14.35 -2.73
C LYS A 1 16.55 14.77 -1.29
N LYS A 2 15.98 15.96 -1.09
CA LYS A 2 15.68 16.49 0.26
C LYS A 2 14.72 15.61 1.07
N SER A 3 13.82 14.88 0.43
CA SER A 3 12.86 13.98 1.09
C SER A 3 13.52 12.81 1.82
N PHE A 4 14.76 12.44 1.46
CA PHE A 4 15.52 11.36 2.07
C PHE A 4 16.78 11.87 2.78
N ASP A 5 16.74 13.10 3.23
CA ASP A 5 17.83 13.76 3.96
C ASP A 5 17.35 14.11 5.38
N PHE A 6 18.04 13.62 6.40
CA PHE A 6 17.70 13.88 7.80
C PHE A 6 17.82 15.36 8.22
N GLU A 7 18.54 16.18 7.46
CA GLU A 7 18.55 17.62 7.66
C GLU A 7 17.17 18.26 7.45
N TYR A 8 16.33 17.64 6.56
CA TYR A 8 15.04 18.19 6.17
C TYR A 8 13.84 17.40 6.67
N THR A 9 14.01 16.15 7.09
CA THR A 9 12.91 15.31 7.56
C THR A 9 13.35 14.21 8.52
N GLN A 10 12.58 13.99 9.57
CA GLN A 10 12.77 12.87 10.49
C GLN A 10 12.48 11.50 9.83
N SER A 11 11.68 11.51 8.76
CA SER A 11 11.27 10.31 8.02
C SER A 11 12.18 10.00 6.81
N ALA A 12 13.44 10.44 6.84
CA ALA A 12 14.37 10.32 5.71
C ALA A 12 14.61 8.87 5.22
N ASN A 13 14.35 7.87 6.06
CA ASN A 13 14.45 6.47 5.68
C ASN A 13 13.12 5.86 5.18
N ASP A 14 12.01 6.55 5.37
CA ASP A 14 10.72 6.01 4.94
C ASP A 14 10.61 6.02 3.40
N PRO A 15 9.93 5.03 2.80
CA PRO A 15 9.60 5.09 1.39
C PRO A 15 8.62 6.24 1.12
N MET A 16 8.65 6.76 -0.09
CA MET A 16 7.72 7.78 -0.54
C MET A 16 6.76 7.21 -1.58
N PHE A 17 5.47 7.28 -1.29
CA PHE A 17 4.42 6.92 -2.23
C PHE A 17 4.03 8.14 -3.07
N LEU A 18 4.22 8.06 -4.39
CA LEU A 18 3.79 9.08 -5.34
C LEU A 18 2.60 8.56 -6.13
N HIS A 19 1.43 9.15 -5.91
CA HIS A 19 0.21 8.79 -6.61
C HIS A 19 -0.13 9.83 -7.68
N PHE A 20 -0.11 9.40 -8.95
CA PHE A 20 -0.51 10.20 -10.10
C PHE A 20 -1.94 9.88 -10.50
N ARG A 21 -2.84 10.86 -10.37
CA ARG A 21 -4.17 10.80 -10.92
C ARG A 21 -4.19 11.59 -12.23
N ILE A 22 -4.06 10.89 -13.35
CA ILE A 22 -3.97 11.51 -14.68
C ILE A 22 -5.36 11.45 -15.33
N MET A 23 -5.91 12.63 -15.63
CA MET A 23 -7.25 12.82 -16.21
C MET A 23 -7.16 13.08 -17.71
N SER A 24 -6.24 12.41 -18.42
CA SER A 24 -6.00 12.60 -19.84
C SER A 24 -5.60 11.28 -20.48
N GLU A 25 -6.04 11.04 -21.71
CA GLU A 25 -5.60 9.92 -22.55
C GLU A 25 -4.33 10.24 -23.35
N ASN A 26 -3.84 11.47 -23.28
CA ASN A 26 -2.70 11.89 -24.09
C ASN A 26 -1.42 11.19 -23.64
N LYS A 27 -0.95 10.24 -24.45
CA LYS A 27 0.27 9.47 -24.20
C LYS A 27 1.51 10.32 -23.97
N VAL A 28 1.59 11.51 -24.59
CA VAL A 28 2.74 12.40 -24.44
C VAL A 28 2.91 12.85 -22.97
N ILE A 29 1.81 13.04 -22.24
CA ILE A 29 1.84 13.41 -20.82
C ILE A 29 2.46 12.26 -20.02
N TYR A 30 2.03 11.01 -20.25
CA TYR A 30 2.56 9.82 -19.58
C TYR A 30 4.03 9.60 -19.91
N ASP A 31 4.41 9.80 -21.17
CA ASP A 31 5.81 9.65 -21.58
C ASP A 31 6.70 10.69 -20.93
N LYS A 32 6.25 11.96 -20.83
CA LYS A 32 6.98 13.03 -20.16
C LYS A 32 7.16 12.80 -18.67
N ILE A 33 6.10 12.35 -17.99
CA ILE A 33 6.20 11.99 -16.56
C ILE A 33 7.21 10.84 -16.40
N GLY A 34 7.15 9.81 -17.25
CA GLY A 34 8.08 8.67 -17.20
C GLY A 34 9.53 9.09 -17.45
N GLU A 35 9.78 10.01 -18.40
CA GLU A 35 11.10 10.59 -18.65
C GLU A 35 11.64 11.31 -17.40
N TYR A 36 10.85 12.19 -16.78
CA TYR A 36 11.26 12.90 -15.58
C TYR A 36 11.53 11.94 -14.41
N ILE A 37 10.67 10.92 -14.19
CA ILE A 37 10.91 9.91 -13.17
C ILE A 37 12.25 9.20 -13.42
N ASN A 38 12.51 8.78 -14.66
CA ASN A 38 13.77 8.13 -15.00
C ASN A 38 14.98 9.07 -14.79
N ASP A 39 14.89 10.30 -15.25
CA ASP A 39 16.02 11.24 -15.22
C ASP A 39 16.37 11.69 -13.80
N TYR A 40 15.37 11.90 -12.95
CA TYR A 40 15.59 12.46 -11.61
C TYR A 40 15.67 11.41 -10.51
N LEU A 41 15.00 10.28 -10.65
CA LEU A 41 14.94 9.26 -9.59
C LEU A 41 15.78 8.03 -9.89
N ASN A 42 16.01 7.67 -11.14
CA ASN A 42 16.76 6.49 -11.52
C ASN A 42 18.23 6.82 -11.84
N LYS A 43 18.49 7.63 -12.86
CA LYS A 43 19.85 7.94 -13.32
C LYS A 43 20.78 8.53 -12.25
N ASN A 44 20.23 9.27 -11.31
CA ASN A 44 21.02 10.06 -10.35
C ASN A 44 21.11 9.42 -8.95
N SER A 45 20.31 8.44 -8.60
CA SER A 45 20.20 8.09 -7.19
C SER A 45 19.61 6.72 -6.84
N ASP A 46 19.32 5.86 -7.77
CA ASP A 46 18.71 4.53 -7.49
C ASP A 46 17.57 4.56 -6.44
N TYR A 47 16.68 5.54 -6.58
CA TYR A 47 15.54 5.68 -5.66
C TYR A 47 14.29 4.92 -6.12
N LEU A 48 14.29 4.34 -7.32
CA LEU A 48 13.19 3.52 -7.81
C LEU A 48 13.28 2.10 -7.30
N LEU A 49 12.16 1.41 -7.26
CA LEU A 49 12.12 -0.01 -6.99
C LEU A 49 12.64 -0.81 -8.19
N GLU A 50 13.10 -2.01 -7.91
CA GLU A 50 13.49 -3.00 -8.93
C GLU A 50 12.30 -3.35 -9.84
N THR A 51 12.61 -3.76 -11.07
CA THR A 51 11.60 -4.11 -12.09
C THR A 51 10.68 -5.26 -11.69
N LYS A 52 11.12 -6.12 -10.78
CA LYS A 52 10.27 -7.20 -10.24
C LYS A 52 9.00 -6.68 -9.56
N TYR A 53 9.04 -5.45 -9.02
CA TYR A 53 7.87 -4.79 -8.41
C TYR A 53 7.05 -3.98 -9.42
N ASN A 54 7.32 -4.06 -10.72
CA ASN A 54 6.52 -3.38 -11.72
C ASN A 54 5.16 -4.09 -11.86
N TYR A 55 4.07 -3.32 -11.95
CA TYR A 55 2.72 -3.87 -12.06
C TYR A 55 2.50 -4.75 -13.32
N LYS A 56 3.35 -4.62 -14.34
CA LYS A 56 3.29 -5.43 -15.59
C LYS A 56 3.92 -6.81 -15.43
N ASN A 57 4.74 -7.01 -14.39
CA ASN A 57 5.41 -8.28 -14.19
C ASN A 57 4.40 -9.34 -13.71
N PRO A 58 4.17 -10.45 -14.43
CA PRO A 58 3.27 -11.52 -14.00
C PRO A 58 3.78 -12.23 -12.74
N ASP A 59 5.11 -12.36 -12.60
CA ASP A 59 5.77 -12.94 -11.41
C ASP A 59 6.06 -11.88 -10.35
N LYS A 60 5.33 -10.78 -10.40
CA LYS A 60 5.50 -9.66 -9.47
C LYS A 60 5.48 -10.13 -8.04
N ASP A 61 6.57 -9.88 -7.35
CA ASP A 61 6.56 -9.90 -5.89
C ASP A 61 5.43 -8.97 -5.45
N GLN A 62 4.56 -9.51 -4.60
CA GLN A 62 3.37 -8.76 -4.19
C GLN A 62 3.80 -7.66 -3.22
N LEU A 63 4.12 -6.49 -3.77
CA LEU A 63 4.62 -5.33 -3.03
C LEU A 63 3.82 -5.06 -1.75
N TYR A 64 2.50 -5.25 -1.78
CA TYR A 64 1.62 -5.04 -0.63
C TYR A 64 1.76 -6.10 0.48
N LEU A 65 2.46 -7.21 0.23
CA LEU A 65 2.79 -8.24 1.23
C LEU A 65 4.17 -8.03 1.84
N GLU A 66 5.00 -7.21 1.22
CA GLU A 66 6.34 -6.93 1.69
C GLU A 66 6.35 -6.02 2.93
N LYS A 67 7.39 -6.18 3.73
CA LYS A 67 7.63 -5.26 4.85
C LYS A 67 8.03 -3.89 4.32
N LEU A 68 7.39 -2.84 4.82
CA LEU A 68 7.70 -1.45 4.42
C LEU A 68 9.19 -1.10 4.60
N SER A 69 9.85 -1.72 5.60
CA SER A 69 11.29 -1.55 5.84
C SER A 69 12.20 -2.01 4.71
N ASN A 70 11.69 -2.85 3.78
CA ASN A 70 12.45 -3.29 2.61
C ASN A 70 12.56 -2.18 1.53
N PHE A 71 11.74 -1.14 1.65
CA PHE A 71 11.66 -0.05 0.68
C PHE A 71 12.27 1.26 1.19
N LYS A 72 13.22 1.20 2.12
CA LYS A 72 13.88 2.40 2.66
C LYS A 72 14.45 3.27 1.53
N LYS A 73 14.13 4.58 1.61
CA LYS A 73 14.57 5.59 0.63
C LYS A 73 14.15 5.31 -0.82
N LYS A 74 13.08 4.53 -1.02
CA LYS A 74 12.57 4.24 -2.36
C LYS A 74 11.29 5.04 -2.64
N PHE A 75 11.10 5.39 -3.91
CA PHE A 75 9.82 5.87 -4.41
C PHE A 75 8.98 4.71 -4.89
N ILE A 76 7.74 4.65 -4.44
CA ILE A 76 6.72 3.71 -4.89
C ILE A 76 5.76 4.51 -5.76
N ILE A 77 5.77 4.24 -7.06
CA ILE A 77 4.98 4.96 -8.04
C ILE A 77 3.62 4.30 -8.20
N MET A 78 2.57 5.09 -8.01
CA MET A 78 1.19 4.65 -8.14
C MET A 78 0.48 5.47 -9.21
N VAL A 79 -0.37 4.85 -10.00
CA VAL A 79 -1.18 5.54 -11.04
C VAL A 79 -2.61 5.01 -10.99
N ASN A 80 -3.58 5.89 -11.24
CA ASN A 80 -4.98 5.49 -11.34
C ASN A 80 -5.25 4.64 -12.61
N THR A 81 -6.26 3.77 -12.54
CA THR A 81 -6.63 2.86 -13.64
C THR A 81 -7.50 3.49 -14.73
N LEU A 82 -7.75 4.79 -14.70
CA LEU A 82 -8.73 5.46 -15.58
C LEU A 82 -8.42 5.26 -17.08
N TYR A 83 -7.13 5.30 -17.45
CA TYR A 83 -6.68 5.14 -18.86
C TYR A 83 -5.57 4.09 -18.94
N ASN A 84 -5.92 2.83 -18.68
CA ASN A 84 -4.96 1.72 -18.60
C ASN A 84 -4.19 1.49 -19.89
N SER A 85 -4.85 1.52 -21.05
CA SER A 85 -4.20 1.27 -22.34
C SER A 85 -3.11 2.30 -22.65
N THR A 86 -3.34 3.56 -22.30
CA THR A 86 -2.36 4.61 -22.45
C THR A 86 -1.18 4.41 -21.50
N LEU A 87 -1.44 4.05 -20.25
CA LEU A 87 -0.41 3.77 -19.25
C LEU A 87 0.48 2.59 -19.68
N GLU A 88 -0.12 1.49 -20.13
CA GLU A 88 0.59 0.27 -20.53
C GLU A 88 1.58 0.52 -21.68
N ASN A 89 1.21 1.37 -22.61
CA ASN A 89 2.01 1.70 -23.79
C ASN A 89 2.90 2.94 -23.61
N SER A 90 3.09 3.42 -22.38
CA SER A 90 3.85 4.65 -22.09
C SER A 90 5.15 4.38 -21.35
N LYS A 91 6.06 5.37 -21.36
CA LYS A 91 7.29 5.37 -20.56
C LYS A 91 6.99 5.36 -19.06
N LEU A 92 5.91 6.03 -18.60
CA LEU A 92 5.48 5.99 -17.21
C LEU A 92 5.17 4.57 -16.74
N GLY A 93 4.50 3.76 -17.57
CA GLY A 93 4.15 2.38 -17.25
C GLY A 93 5.35 1.50 -16.88
N ASN A 94 6.56 1.86 -17.31
CA ASN A 94 7.78 1.13 -16.95
C ASN A 94 8.26 1.39 -15.52
N HIS A 95 7.74 2.40 -14.86
CA HIS A 95 8.12 2.80 -13.50
C HIS A 95 7.01 2.59 -12.46
N VAL A 96 5.80 2.21 -12.90
CA VAL A 96 4.65 2.05 -12.00
C VAL A 96 4.74 0.73 -11.25
N ASN A 97 4.55 0.82 -9.93
CA ASN A 97 4.55 -0.34 -9.04
C ASN A 97 3.12 -0.79 -8.71
N LEU A 98 2.20 0.14 -8.52
CA LEU A 98 0.81 -0.14 -8.16
C LEU A 98 -0.17 0.65 -9.03
N ARG A 99 -1.32 0.04 -9.32
CA ARG A 99 -2.45 0.73 -9.96
C ARG A 99 -3.56 0.93 -8.93
N SER A 100 -3.88 2.17 -8.63
CA SER A 100 -5.01 2.48 -7.75
C SER A 100 -6.34 2.22 -8.46
N GLY A 101 -7.21 1.42 -7.84
CA GLY A 101 -8.41 0.86 -8.46
C GLY A 101 -8.16 -0.46 -9.21
N GLY A 102 -6.96 -1.05 -9.11
CA GLY A 102 -6.63 -2.39 -9.62
C GLY A 102 -6.71 -3.47 -8.54
N GLU A 103 -6.26 -4.67 -8.88
CA GLU A 103 -6.39 -5.88 -8.04
C GLU A 103 -5.75 -5.75 -6.65
N ASN A 104 -4.61 -5.06 -6.56
CA ASN A 104 -3.80 -5.02 -5.33
C ASN A 104 -3.97 -3.71 -4.55
N MET A 105 -4.74 -2.76 -5.10
CA MET A 105 -4.97 -1.47 -4.48
C MET A 105 -6.37 -0.95 -4.80
N LYS A 106 -7.27 -1.05 -3.85
CA LYS A 106 -8.63 -0.52 -3.96
C LYS A 106 -8.62 1.01 -3.79
N LEU A 107 -9.43 1.68 -4.59
CA LEU A 107 -9.64 3.12 -4.51
C LEU A 107 -11.10 3.38 -4.14
N LEU A 108 -11.33 4.07 -3.03
CA LEU A 108 -12.65 4.42 -2.53
C LEU A 108 -12.80 5.93 -2.42
N ARG A 109 -14.04 6.40 -2.49
CA ARG A 109 -14.44 7.72 -2.01
C ARG A 109 -14.84 7.64 -0.54
N TYR A 110 -14.68 8.76 0.16
CA TYR A 110 -15.06 8.81 1.58
C TYR A 110 -16.53 8.43 1.81
N GLU A 111 -17.45 8.86 0.94
CA GLU A 111 -18.88 8.50 0.99
C GLU A 111 -19.11 6.99 0.91
N GLU A 112 -18.29 6.24 0.19
CA GLU A 112 -18.37 4.77 0.12
C GLU A 112 -17.97 4.12 1.44
N VAL A 113 -17.00 4.71 2.14
CA VAL A 113 -16.61 4.26 3.49
C VAL A 113 -17.69 4.59 4.51
N VAL A 114 -18.31 5.78 4.41
CA VAL A 114 -19.45 6.17 5.26
C VAL A 114 -20.64 5.23 5.06
N ALA A 115 -20.98 4.92 3.81
CA ALA A 115 -22.07 4.00 3.48
C ALA A 115 -21.81 2.58 4.01
N SER A 116 -20.55 2.20 4.12
CA SER A 116 -20.15 0.91 4.68
C SER A 116 -20.21 0.88 6.23
N GLY A 117 -20.25 2.03 6.88
CA GLY A 117 -20.30 2.18 8.33
C GLY A 117 -18.97 1.93 9.05
N SER A 118 -18.97 2.14 10.35
CA SER A 118 -17.83 1.81 11.21
C SER A 118 -17.78 0.30 11.48
N ASN A 119 -16.56 -0.27 11.51
CA ASN A 119 -16.31 -1.70 11.72
C ASN A 119 -16.94 -2.63 10.64
N ASN A 120 -16.94 -2.20 9.39
CA ASN A 120 -17.35 -3.05 8.27
C ASN A 120 -16.40 -4.24 8.14
N SER A 121 -16.89 -5.45 8.44
CA SER A 121 -16.08 -6.67 8.41
C SER A 121 -15.48 -6.94 7.03
N LEU A 122 -16.20 -6.68 5.94
CA LEU A 122 -15.71 -6.89 4.58
C LEU A 122 -14.56 -5.92 4.27
N LEU A 123 -14.71 -4.64 4.60
CA LEU A 123 -13.65 -3.65 4.36
C LEU A 123 -12.42 -3.91 5.23
N LEU A 124 -12.63 -4.35 6.49
CA LEU A 124 -11.57 -4.78 7.40
C LEU A 124 -10.78 -5.97 6.82
N ASP A 125 -11.47 -6.99 6.32
CA ASP A 125 -10.83 -8.17 5.74
C ASP A 125 -10.10 -7.83 4.43
N GLU A 126 -10.68 -6.99 3.58
CA GLU A 126 -10.01 -6.48 2.40
C GLU A 126 -8.73 -5.70 2.77
N SER A 127 -8.81 -4.84 3.80
CA SER A 127 -7.67 -4.02 4.24
C SER A 127 -6.50 -4.83 4.80
N LYS A 128 -6.72 -6.09 5.18
CA LYS A 128 -5.68 -7.05 5.59
C LYS A 128 -4.99 -7.71 4.39
N ARG A 129 -5.64 -7.76 3.23
CA ARG A 129 -5.18 -8.49 2.05
C ARG A 129 -4.66 -7.60 0.93
N MET A 130 -5.14 -6.36 0.84
CA MET A 130 -4.75 -5.40 -0.19
C MET A 130 -4.59 -4.01 0.39
N LEU A 131 -3.98 -3.12 -0.39
CA LEU A 131 -3.91 -1.70 -0.05
C LEU A 131 -5.25 -1.02 -0.36
N ILE A 132 -5.69 -0.13 0.51
CA ILE A 132 -6.90 0.67 0.30
C ILE A 132 -6.56 2.14 0.45
N MET A 133 -6.88 2.91 -0.60
CA MET A 133 -6.78 4.37 -0.62
C MET A 133 -8.17 4.98 -0.59
N VAL A 134 -8.39 5.91 0.32
CA VAL A 134 -9.62 6.69 0.41
C VAL A 134 -9.32 8.12 -0.02
N LEU A 135 -10.05 8.59 -1.02
CA LEU A 135 -9.97 9.97 -1.52
C LEU A 135 -11.17 10.80 -1.04
N PRO A 136 -11.01 12.11 -0.91
CA PRO A 136 -12.14 13.01 -0.67
C PRO A 136 -13.24 12.83 -1.72
N ASN A 137 -14.48 13.08 -1.33
CA ASN A 137 -15.61 13.11 -2.26
C ASN A 137 -15.41 14.18 -3.35
N ILE A 138 -16.03 13.96 -4.50
CA ILE A 138 -16.06 14.96 -5.57
C ILE A 138 -17.11 16.00 -5.18
N THR A 139 -16.68 17.11 -4.61
CA THR A 139 -17.55 18.18 -4.13
C THR A 139 -16.87 19.54 -4.31
N THR A 140 -17.65 20.59 -4.34
CA THR A 140 -17.16 21.96 -4.35
C THR A 140 -16.70 22.46 -2.97
N SER A 141 -17.12 21.79 -1.88
CA SER A 141 -16.64 22.10 -0.54
C SER A 141 -15.14 21.84 -0.43
N LEU A 142 -14.44 22.72 0.27
CA LEU A 142 -13.03 22.57 0.61
C LEU A 142 -12.82 21.79 1.92
N ASP A 143 -13.88 21.48 2.65
CA ASP A 143 -13.80 20.83 3.96
C ASP A 143 -13.16 19.43 3.84
N ASN A 144 -12.35 19.10 4.82
CA ASN A 144 -11.81 17.75 4.97
C ASN A 144 -12.85 16.85 5.67
N HIS A 145 -12.80 15.58 5.34
CA HIS A 145 -13.57 14.55 6.04
C HIS A 145 -12.83 14.07 7.29
N ASP A 146 -13.54 13.37 8.17
CA ASP A 146 -12.95 12.70 9.32
C ASP A 146 -12.08 11.50 8.85
N ALA A 147 -10.78 11.60 9.06
CA ALA A 147 -9.83 10.55 8.70
C ALA A 147 -9.92 9.31 9.64
N LEU A 148 -10.53 9.44 10.81
CA LEU A 148 -10.62 8.33 11.77
C LEU A 148 -11.45 7.19 11.24
N LEU A 149 -12.55 7.48 10.55
CA LEU A 149 -13.44 6.44 10.01
C LEU A 149 -12.72 5.51 9.00
N PRO A 150 -12.02 6.00 7.97
CA PRO A 150 -11.22 5.15 7.10
C PRO A 150 -10.12 4.38 7.87
N LEU A 151 -9.42 5.03 8.78
CA LEU A 151 -8.35 4.39 9.57
C LEU A 151 -8.88 3.27 10.46
N GLN A 152 -10.04 3.44 11.10
CA GLN A 152 -10.72 2.42 11.90
C GLN A 152 -11.15 1.20 11.07
N ASN A 153 -11.47 1.41 9.79
CA ASN A 153 -11.73 0.34 8.82
C ASN A 153 -10.46 -0.24 8.17
N GLY A 154 -9.28 0.15 8.66
CA GLY A 154 -7.99 -0.41 8.24
C GLY A 154 -7.47 0.13 6.91
N CYS A 155 -8.05 1.19 6.34
CA CYS A 155 -7.53 1.82 5.12
C CYS A 155 -6.13 2.39 5.37
N GLN A 156 -5.20 2.17 4.43
CA GLN A 156 -3.80 2.56 4.62
C GLN A 156 -3.52 3.98 4.18
N PHE A 157 -4.21 4.46 3.15
CA PHE A 157 -4.01 5.79 2.60
C PHE A 157 -5.30 6.60 2.72
N VAL A 158 -5.23 7.72 3.39
CA VAL A 158 -6.36 8.66 3.54
C VAL A 158 -5.96 10.00 2.95
N GLY A 159 -6.56 10.34 1.80
CA GLY A 159 -6.29 11.60 1.13
C GLY A 159 -7.01 12.74 1.83
N MET A 160 -6.28 13.82 2.13
CA MET A 160 -6.80 15.04 2.74
C MET A 160 -6.57 16.23 1.83
N LYS A 161 -7.40 17.26 1.94
CA LYS A 161 -7.26 18.54 1.23
C LYS A 161 -6.30 19.43 2.03
N LEU A 162 -4.99 19.29 1.77
CA LEU A 162 -3.94 19.98 2.53
C LEU A 162 -4.00 21.52 2.45
N GLN A 163 -4.68 22.06 1.44
CA GLN A 163 -4.89 23.50 1.30
C GLN A 163 -5.90 24.09 2.30
N ASN A 164 -6.70 23.24 2.96
CA ASN A 164 -7.68 23.67 3.97
C ASN A 164 -7.28 23.16 5.36
N HIS A 165 -6.81 24.05 6.21
CA HIS A 165 -6.35 23.74 7.57
C HIS A 165 -7.51 23.74 8.58
N ASP A 166 -8.49 22.86 8.37
CA ASP A 166 -9.61 22.65 9.29
C ASP A 166 -9.28 21.65 10.42
N ASN A 167 -10.22 21.48 11.35
CA ASN A 167 -10.05 20.59 12.50
C ASN A 167 -9.80 19.13 12.10
N ASN A 168 -10.37 18.67 10.99
CA ASN A 168 -10.18 17.31 10.50
C ASN A 168 -8.74 17.08 10.01
N LEU A 169 -8.17 18.05 9.28
CA LEU A 169 -6.76 17.97 8.88
C LEU A 169 -5.83 18.07 10.07
N ILE A 170 -6.10 19.00 10.99
CA ILE A 170 -5.29 19.16 12.21
C ILE A 170 -5.32 17.86 13.04
N GLY A 171 -6.49 17.25 13.22
CA GLY A 171 -6.65 15.97 13.90
C GLY A 171 -5.85 14.84 13.23
N TYR A 172 -5.95 14.75 11.90
CA TYR A 172 -5.20 13.78 11.11
C TYR A 172 -3.68 13.92 11.28
N LEU A 173 -3.15 15.14 11.13
CA LEU A 173 -1.71 15.40 11.28
C LEU A 173 -1.22 15.18 12.72
N THR A 174 -2.07 15.49 13.71
CA THR A 174 -1.74 15.30 15.13
C THR A 174 -1.54 13.82 15.47
N GLN A 175 -2.26 12.90 14.81
CA GLN A 175 -2.04 11.47 15.01
C GLN A 175 -0.61 11.07 14.68
N PHE A 176 -0.08 11.48 13.52
CA PHE A 176 1.30 11.18 13.13
C PHE A 176 2.31 11.82 14.08
N LYS A 177 2.05 13.06 14.52
CA LYS A 177 2.89 13.76 15.49
C LYS A 177 2.95 13.01 16.82
N ASN A 178 1.83 12.49 17.31
CA ASN A 178 1.76 11.75 18.59
C ASN A 178 2.48 10.40 18.51
N TYR A 179 2.66 9.84 17.32
CA TYR A 179 3.44 8.61 17.07
C TYR A 179 4.89 8.90 16.66
N GLY A 180 5.44 10.06 17.03
CA GLY A 180 6.84 10.41 16.80
C GLY A 180 7.12 11.15 15.49
N GLY A 181 6.08 11.60 14.77
CA GLY A 181 6.22 12.38 13.53
C GLY A 181 6.68 11.57 12.31
N TYR A 182 6.57 10.25 12.36
CA TYR A 182 6.86 9.37 11.22
C TYR A 182 5.76 9.46 10.16
N SER A 183 6.13 9.19 8.90
CA SER A 183 5.18 9.18 7.78
C SER A 183 4.22 8.00 7.83
N PHE A 184 4.52 6.97 8.63
CA PHE A 184 3.72 5.76 8.76
C PHE A 184 3.45 5.44 10.22
N ILE A 185 2.22 5.04 10.49
CA ILE A 185 1.78 4.56 11.80
C ILE A 185 1.42 3.08 11.68
N LEU A 186 1.90 2.27 12.60
CA LEU A 186 1.57 0.86 12.63
C LEU A 186 0.09 0.66 12.99
N LYS A 187 -0.65 -0.08 12.17
CA LYS A 187 -2.06 -0.41 12.44
C LYS A 187 -2.21 -1.07 13.81
N PRO A 188 -3.31 -0.82 14.53
CA PRO A 188 -3.69 -1.61 15.69
C PRO A 188 -3.72 -3.11 15.39
N PHE A 189 -3.40 -3.94 16.36
CA PHE A 189 -3.25 -5.40 16.15
C PHE A 189 -4.44 -6.03 15.41
N LYS A 190 -5.67 -5.69 15.79
CA LYS A 190 -6.90 -6.20 15.16
C LYS A 190 -7.07 -5.88 13.66
N LEU A 191 -6.33 -4.85 13.17
CA LEU A 191 -6.38 -4.41 11.77
C LEU A 191 -5.21 -4.93 10.93
N ARG A 192 -4.31 -5.72 11.53
CA ARG A 192 -3.17 -6.31 10.83
C ARG A 192 -3.57 -7.63 10.19
N LYS A 193 -2.82 -8.02 9.16
CA LYS A 193 -2.91 -9.37 8.60
C LYS A 193 -2.48 -10.36 9.68
N ASP A 194 -3.26 -11.43 9.84
CA ASP A 194 -2.88 -12.54 10.71
C ASP A 194 -1.68 -13.25 10.10
N ILE A 195 -0.58 -13.31 10.83
CA ILE A 195 0.59 -14.10 10.46
C ILE A 195 0.33 -15.50 11.03
N ILE A 196 -0.09 -16.41 10.15
CA ILE A 196 -0.11 -17.83 10.48
C ILE A 196 1.36 -18.27 10.46
N PRO A 197 1.96 -18.67 11.59
CA PRO A 197 3.31 -19.23 11.57
C PRO A 197 3.32 -20.42 10.61
N ALA A 198 4.36 -20.51 9.77
CA ALA A 198 4.54 -21.74 8.99
C ALA A 198 4.56 -22.92 9.98
N GLU A 199 3.83 -23.98 9.67
CA GLU A 199 3.97 -25.22 10.43
C GLU A 199 5.45 -25.59 10.43
N PRO A 200 6.04 -25.90 11.60
CA PRO A 200 7.41 -26.35 11.64
C PRO A 200 7.55 -27.54 10.69
N GLU A 201 8.50 -27.50 9.78
CA GLU A 201 8.83 -28.68 8.97
C GLU A 201 9.07 -29.83 9.94
N LEU A 202 8.22 -30.85 9.87
CA LEU A 202 8.41 -32.06 10.66
C LEU A 202 9.73 -32.66 10.20
N ASP A 203 10.71 -32.74 11.10
CA ASP A 203 11.97 -33.40 10.86
C ASP A 203 11.67 -34.86 10.44
N ASP A 204 12.24 -35.31 9.34
CA ASP A 204 12.05 -36.67 8.82
C ASP A 204 12.27 -37.77 9.91
N SER A 205 13.09 -37.46 10.92
CA SER A 205 13.27 -38.31 12.10
C SER A 205 12.00 -38.49 12.95
N GLN A 206 11.05 -37.55 12.89
CA GLN A 206 9.79 -37.67 13.63
C GLN A 206 8.71 -38.42 12.82
N LEU A 207 8.82 -38.47 11.50
CA LEU A 207 7.92 -39.25 10.64
C LEU A 207 8.16 -40.75 10.77
N HIS A 208 9.37 -41.17 11.13
CA HIS A 208 9.73 -42.58 11.30
C HIS A 208 9.42 -43.18 12.70
N ASN A 209 8.96 -42.36 13.64
CA ASN A 209 8.59 -42.81 15.00
C ASN A 209 7.11 -43.22 15.16
N GLN A 210 6.41 -43.54 14.09
CA GLN A 210 5.15 -44.29 14.21
C GLN A 210 5.46 -45.69 14.69
N ARG A 211 5.35 -45.91 15.98
CA ARG A 211 5.39 -47.25 16.56
C ARG A 211 4.35 -48.14 15.85
N PRO A 212 4.72 -49.32 15.35
CA PRO A 212 3.75 -50.20 14.74
C PRO A 212 2.65 -50.50 15.75
N TYR A 213 1.42 -50.17 15.40
CA TYR A 213 0.25 -50.49 16.21
C TYR A 213 0.05 -51.99 16.14
N LYS A 214 0.38 -52.70 17.22
CA LYS A 214 0.01 -54.11 17.33
C LYS A 214 -1.48 -54.20 17.54
N ILE A 215 -2.22 -54.53 16.50
CA ILE A 215 -3.59 -54.98 16.62
C ILE A 215 -3.52 -56.38 17.23
N GLY A 216 -3.84 -56.50 18.52
CA GLY A 216 -3.99 -57.78 19.18
C GLY A 216 -5.22 -58.47 18.63
N GLY A 217 -5.02 -59.39 17.72
CA GLY A 217 -6.01 -60.39 17.30
C GLY A 217 -5.63 -61.74 17.89
N THR A 218 -6.36 -62.17 18.87
CA THR A 218 -6.31 -63.56 19.37
C THR A 218 -7.01 -64.44 18.35
N ILE A 219 -6.29 -65.36 17.75
CA ILE A 219 -6.89 -66.46 16.96
C ILE A 219 -6.97 -67.60 17.87
N THR A 220 -8.21 -68.11 18.15
CA THR A 220 -8.52 -69.42 18.62
C THR A 220 -8.57 -70.37 17.44
#